data_069fde0d61e1a7f3496709e2ae002e45
#
_entry.id   069fde0d61e1a7f3496709e2ae002e45
#
_cell.length_a   1.000
_cell.length_b   1.000
_cell.length_c   1.000
_cell.angle_alpha   90.00
_cell.angle_beta   90.00
_cell.angle_gamma   90.00
#
_symmetry.space_group_name_H-M   'P 1'
#
loop_
_entity.id
_entity.type
_entity.pdbx_description
1 polymer ?
#
loop_
_entity_poly.entity_id
_entity_poly.type
_entity_poly.pdbx_seq_one_letter_code
_entity_poly.pdbx_strand_id
1 'polypeptide(L)'
;MTQLNITHVVVIALTAVFVLVAMDRTGELRGPRPAYAPPPPVPVAIVDPEKGKPPPHNDTVEDMPDGKGRDTTFYTCTACHGVALIKAQGLTRDLWDSSIDLMIEKHRMPPVKPAERAEILDYLVEQFPPRRKGRSSENPFLK
;
A
#
# COMPACT_ATOMS: atom_id res chain seq x y z
N MET A 1 -60.41 26.49 3.41
CA MET A 1 -59.14 25.94 3.91
C MET A 1 -59.03 24.53 3.37
N THR A 2 -58.24 24.34 2.32
CA THR A 2 -58.07 23.04 1.62
C THR A 2 -57.30 22.11 2.52
N GLN A 3 -57.95 21.03 2.99
CA GLN A 3 -57.29 19.95 3.73
C GLN A 3 -56.26 19.28 2.79
N LEU A 4 -55.02 19.59 2.98
CA LEU A 4 -53.93 18.94 2.25
C LEU A 4 -53.87 17.48 2.77
N ASN A 5 -54.29 16.55 1.95
CA ASN A 5 -54.37 15.14 2.33
C ASN A 5 -52.92 14.63 2.53
N ILE A 6 -52.67 13.85 3.59
CA ILE A 6 -51.36 13.26 3.92
C ILE A 6 -50.73 12.59 2.69
N THR A 7 -51.52 11.98 1.84
CA THR A 7 -51.08 11.38 0.59
C THR A 7 -50.38 12.37 -0.36
N HIS A 8 -50.94 13.59 -0.48
CA HIS A 8 -50.37 14.63 -1.32
C HIS A 8 -49.03 15.13 -0.77
N VAL A 9 -48.98 15.28 0.56
CA VAL A 9 -47.73 15.71 1.23
C VAL A 9 -46.60 14.67 1.03
N VAL A 10 -46.94 13.38 1.19
CA VAL A 10 -45.99 12.28 0.97
C VAL A 10 -45.51 12.22 -0.50
N VAL A 11 -46.42 12.37 -1.44
CA VAL A 11 -46.06 12.37 -2.88
C VAL A 11 -45.15 13.56 -3.21
N ILE A 12 -45.45 14.74 -2.71
CA ILE A 12 -44.60 15.93 -2.94
C ILE A 12 -43.20 15.73 -2.31
N ALA A 13 -43.14 15.18 -1.10
CA ALA A 13 -41.87 14.90 -0.45
C ALA A 13 -41.02 13.88 -1.22
N LEU A 14 -41.62 12.79 -1.69
CA LEU A 14 -40.93 11.77 -2.48
C LEU A 14 -40.45 12.30 -3.83
N THR A 15 -41.27 13.11 -4.51
CA THR A 15 -40.85 13.71 -5.79
C THR A 15 -39.69 14.70 -5.58
N ALA A 16 -39.74 15.51 -4.52
CA ALA A 16 -38.64 16.42 -4.19
C ALA A 16 -37.33 15.68 -3.91
N VAL A 17 -37.38 14.59 -3.13
CA VAL A 17 -36.21 13.74 -2.87
C VAL A 17 -35.67 13.11 -4.16
N PHE A 18 -36.57 12.60 -5.01
CA PHE A 18 -36.19 12.02 -6.30
C PHE A 18 -35.48 13.03 -7.21
N VAL A 19 -36.03 14.25 -7.30
CA VAL A 19 -35.41 15.33 -8.08
C VAL A 19 -34.03 15.70 -7.52
N LEU A 20 -33.88 15.83 -6.21
CA LEU A 20 -32.59 16.13 -5.58
C LEU A 20 -31.55 15.05 -5.85
N VAL A 21 -31.94 13.77 -5.75
CA VAL A 21 -31.05 12.65 -6.07
C VAL A 21 -30.68 12.61 -7.55
N ALA A 22 -31.63 12.93 -8.44
CA ALA A 22 -31.36 13.01 -9.87
C ALA A 22 -30.38 14.15 -10.19
N MET A 23 -30.55 15.31 -9.60
CA MET A 23 -29.67 16.47 -9.78
C MET A 23 -28.26 16.20 -9.20
N ASP A 24 -28.13 15.47 -8.09
CA ASP A 24 -26.79 15.09 -7.59
C ASP A 24 -26.09 14.11 -8.53
N ARG A 25 -26.83 13.20 -9.18
CA ARG A 25 -26.28 12.27 -10.18
C ARG A 25 -25.83 12.97 -11.47
N THR A 26 -26.51 14.04 -11.87
CA THR A 26 -26.09 14.84 -13.02
C THR A 26 -24.95 15.81 -12.68
N GLY A 27 -24.61 15.95 -11.40
CA GLY A 27 -23.54 16.84 -10.92
C GLY A 27 -23.93 18.32 -10.89
N GLU A 28 -25.19 18.67 -11.16
CA GLU A 28 -25.66 20.05 -11.17
C GLU A 28 -25.65 20.70 -9.78
N LEU A 29 -25.77 19.91 -8.70
CA LEU A 29 -25.66 20.40 -7.34
C LEU A 29 -24.22 20.60 -6.88
N ARG A 30 -23.28 20.01 -7.58
CA ARG A 30 -21.85 20.22 -7.35
C ARG A 30 -21.39 21.32 -8.29
N GLY A 31 -21.12 22.51 -7.74
CA GLY A 31 -20.55 23.60 -8.51
C GLY A 31 -19.34 23.15 -9.35
N PRO A 32 -18.93 23.91 -10.36
CA PRO A 32 -17.83 23.55 -11.22
C PRO A 32 -16.62 23.18 -10.37
N ARG A 33 -16.12 21.95 -10.53
CA ARG A 33 -14.87 21.53 -9.87
C ARG A 33 -13.81 22.54 -10.28
N PRO A 34 -13.05 23.10 -9.32
CA PRO A 34 -11.93 23.93 -9.69
C PRO A 34 -11.06 23.14 -10.67
N ALA A 35 -10.79 23.74 -11.81
CA ALA A 35 -9.93 23.13 -12.82
C ALA A 35 -8.61 22.77 -12.11
N TYR A 36 -8.24 21.48 -12.19
CA TYR A 36 -6.95 21.04 -11.67
C TYR A 36 -5.87 21.81 -12.47
N ALA A 37 -5.32 22.82 -11.84
CA ALA A 37 -4.10 23.43 -12.36
C ALA A 37 -2.97 22.41 -12.13
N PRO A 38 -2.32 21.92 -13.19
CA PRO A 38 -1.16 21.06 -12.99
C PRO A 38 -0.15 21.83 -12.11
N PRO A 39 0.48 21.15 -11.14
CA PRO A 39 1.50 21.79 -10.35
C PRO A 39 2.57 22.40 -11.29
N PRO A 40 3.14 23.55 -10.92
CA PRO A 40 4.20 24.14 -11.72
C PRO A 40 5.27 23.07 -11.96
N PRO A 41 5.90 23.06 -13.15
CA PRO A 41 6.96 22.11 -13.43
C PRO A 41 8.02 22.26 -12.32
N VAL A 42 8.12 21.24 -11.45
CA VAL A 42 9.22 21.15 -10.51
C VAL A 42 10.50 21.16 -11.34
N PRO A 43 11.47 22.01 -11.01
CA PRO A 43 12.77 21.96 -11.68
C PRO A 43 13.23 20.50 -11.62
N VAL A 44 13.39 19.87 -12.76
CA VAL A 44 13.99 18.54 -12.83
C VAL A 44 15.44 18.77 -12.37
N ALA A 45 15.64 18.62 -11.05
CA ALA A 45 16.99 18.52 -10.55
C ALA A 45 17.61 17.38 -11.37
N ILE A 46 18.73 17.67 -12.01
CA ILE A 46 19.51 16.67 -12.70
C ILE A 46 19.76 15.60 -11.66
N VAL A 47 19.00 14.51 -11.76
CA VAL A 47 19.13 13.38 -10.84
C VAL A 47 20.48 12.79 -11.19
N ASP A 48 21.45 13.06 -10.33
CA ASP A 48 22.76 12.43 -10.39
C ASP A 48 22.51 10.90 -10.40
N PRO A 49 22.83 10.20 -11.50
CA PRO A 49 22.55 8.78 -11.61
C PRO A 49 23.24 7.96 -10.51
N GLU A 50 24.24 8.51 -9.84
CA GLU A 50 24.93 7.92 -8.69
C GLU A 50 24.14 8.12 -7.37
N LYS A 51 23.31 9.17 -7.28
CA LYS A 51 22.59 9.53 -6.06
C LYS A 51 21.35 8.67 -5.80
N GLY A 52 20.92 7.86 -6.76
CA GLY A 52 19.81 6.92 -6.66
C GLY A 52 20.23 5.47 -6.43
N LYS A 53 21.52 5.18 -6.45
CA LYS A 53 22.04 3.85 -6.16
C LYS A 53 22.06 3.66 -4.63
N PRO A 54 21.39 2.63 -4.10
CA PRO A 54 21.52 2.34 -2.68
C PRO A 54 22.99 2.16 -2.33
N PRO A 55 23.42 2.66 -1.17
CA PRO A 55 24.80 2.50 -0.75
C PRO A 55 25.19 1.01 -0.79
N PRO A 56 26.41 0.67 -1.22
CA PRO A 56 26.86 -0.71 -1.20
C PRO A 56 26.75 -1.22 0.24
N HIS A 57 25.96 -2.27 0.44
CA HIS A 57 25.85 -2.95 1.73
C HIS A 57 26.85 -4.10 1.75
N ASN A 58 27.58 -4.22 2.86
CA ASN A 58 28.53 -5.31 3.08
C ASN A 58 27.89 -6.42 3.92
N ASP A 59 26.59 -6.66 3.70
CA ASP A 59 25.86 -7.71 4.43
C ASP A 59 26.38 -9.10 4.03
N THR A 60 26.42 -9.98 4.98
CA THR A 60 26.76 -11.40 4.83
C THR A 60 25.56 -12.29 5.16
N VAL A 61 25.63 -13.54 4.80
CA VAL A 61 24.56 -14.51 5.09
C VAL A 61 24.32 -14.60 6.61
N GLU A 62 25.37 -14.45 7.41
CA GLU A 62 25.35 -14.49 8.87
C GLU A 62 24.60 -13.32 9.50
N ASP A 63 24.39 -12.25 8.77
CA ASP A 63 23.55 -11.14 9.21
C ASP A 63 22.05 -11.50 9.25
N MET A 64 21.67 -12.64 8.65
CA MET A 64 20.31 -13.19 8.73
C MET A 64 20.25 -14.31 9.80
N PRO A 65 19.12 -14.46 10.50
CA PRO A 65 18.93 -15.55 11.48
C PRO A 65 19.16 -16.92 10.84
N ASP A 66 19.69 -17.85 11.62
CA ASP A 66 19.82 -19.25 11.17
C ASP A 66 18.45 -19.88 10.90
N GLY A 67 18.36 -20.64 9.82
CA GLY A 67 17.14 -21.32 9.43
C GLY A 67 17.20 -21.91 8.04
N LYS A 68 16.31 -22.83 7.75
CA LYS A 68 16.19 -23.41 6.43
C LYS A 68 15.73 -22.32 5.44
N GLY A 69 16.43 -22.15 4.33
CA GLY A 69 16.14 -21.13 3.33
C GLY A 69 16.86 -19.81 3.55
N ARG A 70 17.72 -19.69 4.58
CA ARG A 70 18.50 -18.47 4.85
C ARG A 70 19.30 -18.06 3.62
N ASP A 71 20.10 -18.95 3.09
CA ASP A 71 21.00 -18.65 1.96
C ASP A 71 20.19 -18.29 0.71
N THR A 72 19.19 -19.09 0.38
CA THR A 72 18.29 -18.81 -0.75
C THR A 72 17.64 -17.44 -0.62
N THR A 73 17.14 -17.10 0.58
CA THR A 73 16.53 -15.79 0.84
C THR A 73 17.56 -14.69 0.78
N PHE A 74 18.73 -14.87 1.36
CA PHE A 74 19.79 -13.86 1.33
C PHE A 74 20.17 -13.50 -0.09
N TYR A 75 20.61 -14.46 -0.90
CA TYR A 75 21.08 -14.18 -2.27
C TYR A 75 19.96 -13.64 -3.18
N THR A 76 18.71 -14.05 -2.94
CA THR A 76 17.58 -13.57 -3.74
C THR A 76 17.20 -12.14 -3.38
N CYS A 77 17.15 -11.80 -2.10
CA CYS A 77 16.60 -10.53 -1.62
C CYS A 77 17.67 -9.43 -1.54
N THR A 78 18.94 -9.77 -1.29
CA THR A 78 20.00 -8.76 -1.10
C THR A 78 20.69 -8.34 -2.39
N ALA A 79 20.26 -8.86 -3.54
CA ALA A 79 20.79 -8.43 -4.83
C ALA A 79 20.60 -6.93 -5.12
N CYS A 80 19.60 -6.30 -4.50
CA CYS A 80 19.23 -4.91 -4.76
C CYS A 80 19.23 -4.01 -3.50
N HIS A 81 19.11 -4.57 -2.30
CA HIS A 81 19.03 -3.82 -1.04
C HIS A 81 19.57 -4.65 0.14
N GLY A 82 19.95 -3.98 1.22
CA GLY A 82 20.57 -4.64 2.37
C GLY A 82 19.59 -5.43 3.24
N VAL A 83 20.13 -6.35 4.03
CA VAL A 83 19.42 -7.19 5.02
C VAL A 83 18.58 -6.36 5.99
N ALA A 84 19.02 -5.15 6.33
CA ALA A 84 18.30 -4.25 7.23
C ALA A 84 16.88 -3.97 6.76
N LEU A 85 16.65 -3.87 5.44
CA LEU A 85 15.31 -3.64 4.89
C LEU A 85 14.41 -4.85 5.12
N ILE A 86 14.94 -6.07 4.96
CA ILE A 86 14.20 -7.32 5.20
C ILE A 86 13.84 -7.43 6.69
N LYS A 87 14.82 -7.23 7.58
CA LYS A 87 14.64 -7.26 9.03
C LYS A 87 13.64 -6.22 9.55
N ALA A 88 13.53 -5.08 8.87
CA ALA A 88 12.60 -4.03 9.24
C ALA A 88 11.13 -4.41 8.98
N GLN A 89 10.90 -5.36 8.09
CA GLN A 89 9.56 -5.85 7.78
C GLN A 89 9.08 -6.84 8.85
N GLY A 90 7.85 -7.23 8.80
CA GLY A 90 7.23 -8.23 9.64
C GLY A 90 5.87 -8.49 9.04
N LEU A 91 5.84 -9.34 8.01
CA LEU A 91 4.68 -9.51 7.15
C LEU A 91 4.07 -10.91 7.31
N THR A 92 2.80 -11.04 6.97
CA THR A 92 2.17 -12.36 6.80
C THR A 92 2.70 -13.03 5.53
N ARG A 93 2.49 -14.33 5.39
CA ARG A 93 2.90 -15.08 4.20
C ARG A 93 2.38 -14.44 2.91
N ASP A 94 1.10 -14.09 2.87
CA ASP A 94 0.47 -13.49 1.69
C ASP A 94 1.06 -12.13 1.34
N LEU A 95 1.43 -11.34 2.35
CA LEU A 95 2.07 -10.04 2.15
C LEU A 95 3.52 -10.18 1.69
N TRP A 96 4.26 -11.18 2.20
CA TRP A 96 5.58 -11.51 1.68
C TRP A 96 5.51 -11.96 0.22
N ASP A 97 4.55 -12.82 -0.10
CA ASP A 97 4.34 -13.32 -1.46
C ASP A 97 4.00 -12.18 -2.42
N SER A 98 3.07 -11.30 -2.05
CA SER A 98 2.74 -10.09 -2.80
C SER A 98 3.93 -9.14 -2.96
N SER A 99 4.82 -9.07 -1.96
CA SER A 99 6.04 -8.27 -2.03
C SER A 99 7.01 -8.82 -3.07
N ILE A 100 7.15 -10.14 -3.17
CA ILE A 100 7.97 -10.79 -4.21
C ILE A 100 7.40 -10.46 -5.60
N ASP A 101 6.07 -10.53 -5.79
CA ASP A 101 5.44 -10.17 -7.06
C ASP A 101 5.70 -8.70 -7.41
N LEU A 102 5.60 -7.80 -6.43
CA LEU A 102 5.91 -6.39 -6.63
C LEU A 102 7.37 -6.18 -7.06
N MET A 103 8.33 -6.91 -6.47
CA MET A 103 9.74 -6.83 -6.85
C MET A 103 9.95 -7.32 -8.29
N ILE A 104 9.28 -8.40 -8.68
CA ILE A 104 9.35 -8.93 -10.05
C ILE A 104 8.73 -7.94 -11.05
N GLU A 105 7.52 -7.44 -10.77
CA GLU A 105 6.77 -6.61 -11.72
C GLU A 105 7.31 -5.19 -11.85
N LYS A 106 7.70 -4.57 -10.74
CA LYS A 106 8.06 -3.14 -10.69
C LYS A 106 9.55 -2.89 -10.58
N HIS A 107 10.28 -3.80 -9.97
CA HIS A 107 11.70 -3.61 -9.69
C HIS A 107 12.62 -4.52 -10.51
N ARG A 108 12.08 -5.24 -11.50
CA ARG A 108 12.84 -6.10 -12.43
C ARG A 108 13.60 -7.24 -11.75
N MET A 109 13.13 -7.69 -10.61
CA MET A 109 13.64 -8.88 -9.98
C MET A 109 13.39 -10.08 -10.92
N PRO A 110 14.37 -10.97 -11.13
CA PRO A 110 14.15 -12.18 -11.90
C PRO A 110 13.04 -13.04 -11.27
N PRO A 111 12.21 -13.72 -12.09
CA PRO A 111 11.22 -14.66 -11.57
C PRO A 111 11.87 -15.74 -10.71
N VAL A 112 11.31 -15.98 -9.53
CA VAL A 112 11.77 -17.01 -8.60
C VAL A 112 11.03 -18.31 -8.90
N LYS A 113 11.77 -19.43 -8.95
CA LYS A 113 11.17 -20.75 -9.18
C LYS A 113 10.21 -21.12 -8.05
N PRO A 114 9.12 -21.85 -8.31
CA PRO A 114 8.11 -22.16 -7.30
C PRO A 114 8.67 -22.81 -6.02
N ALA A 115 9.62 -23.73 -6.16
CA ALA A 115 10.24 -24.39 -5.00
C ALA A 115 11.09 -23.44 -4.15
N GLU A 116 11.90 -22.60 -4.79
CA GLU A 116 12.71 -21.58 -4.13
C GLU A 116 11.82 -20.51 -3.47
N ARG A 117 10.75 -20.11 -4.15
CA ARG A 117 9.78 -19.16 -3.61
C ARG A 117 9.10 -19.70 -2.34
N ALA A 118 8.71 -20.96 -2.34
CA ALA A 118 8.12 -21.59 -1.17
C ALA A 118 9.10 -21.61 0.01
N GLU A 119 10.37 -21.96 -0.23
CA GLU A 119 11.43 -21.98 0.78
C GLU A 119 11.71 -20.57 1.35
N ILE A 120 11.78 -19.55 0.49
CA ILE A 120 11.94 -18.16 0.89
C ILE A 120 10.77 -17.71 1.78
N LEU A 121 9.53 -18.01 1.38
CA LEU A 121 8.34 -17.63 2.13
C LEU A 121 8.29 -18.32 3.48
N ASP A 122 8.64 -19.61 3.56
CA ASP A 122 8.70 -20.34 4.82
C ASP A 122 9.71 -19.71 5.77
N TYR A 123 10.90 -19.41 5.27
CA TYR A 123 11.95 -18.74 6.05
C TYR A 123 11.52 -17.34 6.53
N LEU A 124 10.97 -16.52 5.64
CA LEU A 124 10.58 -15.16 5.98
C LEU A 124 9.47 -15.10 7.03
N VAL A 125 8.50 -16.01 6.96
CA VAL A 125 7.41 -16.07 7.96
C VAL A 125 7.91 -16.57 9.31
N GLU A 126 8.85 -17.49 9.33
CA GLU A 126 9.43 -18.03 10.56
C GLU A 126 10.32 -17.00 11.24
N GLN A 127 11.21 -16.35 10.51
CA GLN A 127 12.22 -15.48 11.08
C GLN A 127 11.75 -14.01 11.25
N PHE A 128 10.81 -13.56 10.42
CA PHE A 128 10.30 -12.20 10.41
C PHE A 128 8.75 -12.17 10.47
N PRO A 129 8.14 -12.74 11.53
CA PRO A 129 6.69 -12.77 11.68
C PRO A 129 6.11 -11.36 11.82
N PRO A 130 4.81 -11.19 11.56
CA PRO A 130 4.12 -9.94 11.75
C PRO A 130 4.31 -9.42 13.17
N ARG A 131 4.86 -8.23 13.30
CA ARG A 131 4.95 -7.54 14.58
C ARG A 131 3.53 -7.21 15.01
N ARG A 132 3.05 -7.80 16.09
CA ARG A 132 1.85 -7.30 16.75
C ARG A 132 2.15 -5.83 17.09
N LYS A 133 1.46 -4.89 16.44
CA LYS A 133 1.37 -3.54 16.98
C LYS A 133 0.86 -3.74 18.40
N GLY A 134 1.74 -3.58 19.37
CA GLY A 134 1.34 -3.51 20.75
C GLY A 134 0.16 -2.54 20.76
N ARG A 135 -0.94 -2.94 21.38
CA ARG A 135 -2.05 -2.05 21.66
C ARG A 135 -1.49 -0.99 22.60
N SER A 136 -0.77 -0.02 22.01
CA SER A 136 -0.42 1.20 22.71
C SER A 136 -1.75 1.89 22.96
N SER A 137 -2.32 1.61 24.13
CA SER A 137 -3.51 2.27 24.63
C SER A 137 -3.25 3.76 24.95
N GLU A 138 -2.05 4.22 24.67
CA GLU A 138 -1.67 5.62 24.81
C GLU A 138 -1.31 6.21 23.46
N ASN A 139 -2.36 6.62 22.76
CA ASN A 139 -2.17 7.64 21.73
C ASN A 139 -2.02 8.98 22.48
N PRO A 140 -0.84 9.60 22.52
CA PRO A 140 -0.60 10.85 23.24
C PRO A 140 -1.45 12.02 22.70
N PHE A 141 -2.08 11.85 21.54
CA PHE A 141 -2.95 12.84 20.89
C PHE A 141 -4.46 12.63 21.18
N LEU A 142 -4.84 11.62 21.97
CA LEU A 142 -6.21 11.34 22.36
C LEU A 142 -6.50 11.68 23.83
N LYS A 143 -5.83 12.68 24.38
CA LYS A 143 -6.19 13.28 25.68
C LYS A 143 -7.05 14.51 25.44
#